data_5364c528e9dcfd95b418337b6b0cd8be
#
_entry.id   5364c528e9dcfd95b418337b6b0cd8be
#
_cell.length_a   1.000
_cell.length_b   1.000
_cell.length_c   1.000
_cell.angle_alpha   90.00
_cell.angle_beta   90.00
_cell.angle_gamma   90.00
#
_symmetry.space_group_name_H-M   'P 1'
#
loop_
_entity.id
_entity.type
_entity.pdbx_description
1 polymer ?
#
loop_
_entity_poly.entity_id
_entity_poly.type
_entity_poly.pdbx_seq_one_letter_code
_entity_poly.pdbx_strand_id
1 'polypeptide(L)'
;IVMTSNKGMCGSFNTELISFFENIFRKQETEPVILCCGKKGKDYLDSKKIPYSKSYIFSDIPSYQDACGLFDNIRKLMENGKISSVKIIYSQYQNMMKQSPVCEDLFTPDKESAECEEPLFVPDKQTVISQTAEKILISILYKKILETALGAQAATLTTMRSAYDTACEYS
;
A
#
# COMPACT_ATOMS: atom_id res chain seq x y z
N ILE A 1 5.54 3.13 2.64
CA ILE A 1 4.59 3.27 1.51
C ILE A 1 3.23 3.61 2.08
N VAL A 2 2.55 4.61 1.52
CA VAL A 2 1.19 5.00 1.92
C VAL A 2 0.25 4.80 0.74
N MET A 3 -0.80 3.99 0.92
CA MET A 3 -1.74 3.63 -0.14
C MET A 3 -3.10 4.27 0.11
N THR A 4 -3.46 5.27 -0.68
CA THR A 4 -4.72 6.01 -0.61
C THR A 4 -5.54 5.82 -1.90
N SER A 5 -6.78 6.30 -1.92
CA SER A 5 -7.60 6.32 -3.14
C SER A 5 -7.23 7.47 -4.07
N ASN A 6 -7.66 7.34 -5.34
CA ASN A 6 -7.54 8.43 -6.31
C ASN A 6 -8.73 9.39 -6.25
N LYS A 7 -9.91 8.88 -5.89
CA LYS A 7 -11.17 9.63 -5.90
C LYS A 7 -11.61 10.02 -4.49
N GLY A 8 -12.47 11.02 -4.41
CA GLY A 8 -13.21 11.37 -3.21
C GLY A 8 -14.54 10.61 -3.13
N MET A 9 -15.42 11.09 -2.27
CA MET A 9 -16.76 10.51 -2.02
C MET A 9 -16.73 9.08 -1.47
N CYS A 10 -15.64 8.73 -0.76
CA CYS A 10 -15.45 7.44 -0.09
C CYS A 10 -15.58 7.55 1.44
N GLY A 11 -16.45 8.44 1.92
CA GLY A 11 -16.65 8.66 3.36
C GLY A 11 -15.37 8.99 4.11
N SER A 12 -15.15 8.33 5.24
CA SER A 12 -13.96 8.50 6.10
C SER A 12 -12.71 7.76 5.63
N PHE A 13 -12.78 6.94 4.58
CA PHE A 13 -11.73 6.03 4.12
C PHE A 13 -10.33 6.68 4.06
N ASN A 14 -10.20 7.80 3.31
CA ASN A 14 -8.90 8.48 3.19
C ASN A 14 -8.52 9.23 4.47
N THR A 15 -9.47 9.82 5.17
CA THR A 15 -9.22 10.60 6.38
C THR A 15 -8.70 9.71 7.51
N GLU A 16 -9.27 8.54 7.70
CA GLU A 16 -8.81 7.56 8.70
C GLU A 16 -7.40 7.05 8.37
N LEU A 17 -7.15 6.71 7.11
CA LEU A 17 -5.85 6.23 6.67
C LEU A 17 -4.76 7.31 6.82
N ILE A 18 -5.07 8.56 6.46
CA ILE A 18 -4.16 9.68 6.60
C ILE A 18 -3.88 9.98 8.08
N SER A 19 -4.91 9.97 8.94
CA SER A 19 -4.75 10.16 10.38
C SER A 19 -3.89 9.05 11.00
N PHE A 20 -4.07 7.81 10.54
CA PHE A 20 -3.25 6.68 10.96
C PHE A 20 -1.79 6.83 10.52
N PHE A 21 -1.57 7.25 9.27
CA PHE A 21 -0.24 7.57 8.77
C PHE A 21 0.43 8.67 9.59
N GLU A 22 -0.27 9.78 9.89
CA GLU A 22 0.28 10.86 10.73
C GLU A 22 0.75 10.35 12.11
N ASN A 23 -0.05 9.49 12.74
CA ASN A 23 0.29 8.94 14.04
C ASN A 23 1.55 8.08 14.00
N ILE A 24 1.76 7.33 12.91
CA ILE A 24 2.98 6.53 12.72
C ILE A 24 4.15 7.45 12.39
N PHE A 25 3.95 8.40 11.48
CA PHE A 25 4.98 9.33 11.03
C PHE A 25 5.57 10.16 12.18
N ARG A 26 4.71 10.67 13.07
CA ARG A 26 5.15 11.46 14.24
C ARG A 26 5.94 10.67 15.28
N LYS A 27 5.79 9.33 15.31
CA LYS A 27 6.50 8.45 16.25
C LYS A 27 7.86 7.99 15.73
N GLN A 28 8.21 8.31 14.48
CA GLN A 28 9.49 7.91 13.92
C GLN A 28 10.59 8.91 14.32
N GLU A 29 11.71 8.37 14.78
CA GLU A 29 12.90 9.15 15.17
C GLU A 29 13.74 9.59 13.96
N THR A 30 13.60 8.89 12.83
CA THR A 30 14.34 9.17 11.59
C THR A 30 13.38 9.59 10.49
N GLU A 31 13.84 10.47 9.58
CA GLU A 31 13.05 10.86 8.42
C GLU A 31 12.86 9.67 7.45
N PRO A 32 11.62 9.17 7.28
CA PRO A 32 11.38 8.06 6.37
C PRO A 32 11.31 8.52 4.92
N VAL A 33 11.76 7.66 4.01
CA VAL A 33 11.53 7.83 2.58
C VAL A 33 10.08 7.46 2.26
N ILE A 34 9.25 8.43 1.89
CA ILE A 34 7.83 8.23 1.62
C ILE A 34 7.61 7.93 0.13
N LEU A 35 6.95 6.81 -0.16
CA LEU A 35 6.36 6.49 -1.45
C LEU A 35 4.84 6.59 -1.31
N CYS A 36 4.22 7.46 -2.09
CA CYS A 36 2.78 7.70 -2.02
C CYS A 36 2.06 7.02 -3.19
N CYS A 37 1.07 6.19 -2.89
CA CYS A 37 0.18 5.58 -3.88
C CYS A 37 -1.22 6.19 -3.72
N GLY A 38 -1.73 6.79 -4.80
CA GLY A 38 -3.03 7.45 -4.84
C GLY A 38 -2.97 8.97 -4.77
N LYS A 39 -3.94 9.60 -5.46
CA LYS A 39 -4.00 11.06 -5.59
C LYS A 39 -4.28 11.74 -4.25
N LYS A 40 -5.18 11.19 -3.44
CA LYS A 40 -5.57 11.81 -2.16
C LYS A 40 -4.43 11.89 -1.16
N GLY A 41 -3.57 10.87 -1.11
CA GLY A 41 -2.36 10.90 -0.30
C GLY A 41 -1.35 11.93 -0.81
N LYS A 42 -1.17 12.03 -2.13
CA LYS A 42 -0.33 13.06 -2.74
C LYS A 42 -0.83 14.47 -2.39
N ASP A 43 -2.10 14.76 -2.63
CA ASP A 43 -2.70 16.07 -2.34
C ASP A 43 -2.51 16.44 -0.86
N TYR A 44 -2.62 15.46 0.03
CA TYR A 44 -2.40 15.65 1.46
C TYR A 44 -0.92 15.98 1.78
N LEU A 45 0.03 15.18 1.26
CA LEU A 45 1.47 15.41 1.49
C LEU A 45 1.90 16.78 0.96
N ASP A 46 1.42 17.17 -0.23
CA ASP A 46 1.66 18.48 -0.83
C ASP A 46 1.09 19.61 0.05
N SER A 47 -0.13 19.47 0.58
CA SER A 47 -0.76 20.46 1.46
C SER A 47 -0.01 20.67 2.78
N LYS A 48 0.56 19.60 3.33
CA LYS A 48 1.35 19.63 4.56
C LYS A 48 2.84 19.91 4.33
N LYS A 49 3.27 20.03 3.06
CA LYS A 49 4.68 20.19 2.66
C LYS A 49 5.58 19.08 3.21
N ILE A 50 5.05 17.85 3.30
CA ILE A 50 5.82 16.68 3.70
C ILE A 50 6.55 16.14 2.47
N PRO A 51 7.90 16.02 2.52
CA PRO A 51 8.66 15.52 1.37
C PRO A 51 8.37 14.04 1.11
N TYR A 52 8.22 13.68 -0.15
CA TYR A 52 8.08 12.29 -0.59
C TYR A 52 8.98 12.02 -1.80
N SER A 53 9.47 10.80 -1.93
CA SER A 53 10.39 10.42 -3.01
C SER A 53 9.68 10.28 -4.34
N LYS A 54 8.52 9.65 -4.36
CA LYS A 54 7.74 9.43 -5.59
C LYS A 54 6.26 9.22 -5.28
N SER A 55 5.40 9.65 -6.21
CA SER A 55 3.97 9.36 -6.18
C SER A 55 3.56 8.48 -7.35
N TYR A 56 2.65 7.55 -7.09
CA TYR A 56 2.06 6.64 -8.06
C TYR A 56 0.55 6.85 -8.08
N ILE A 57 0.00 7.03 -9.26
CA ILE A 57 -1.45 7.14 -9.46
C ILE A 57 -1.84 5.94 -10.32
N PHE A 58 -2.41 4.93 -9.68
CA PHE A 58 -2.88 3.73 -10.36
C PHE A 58 -4.26 3.96 -10.97
N SER A 59 -4.66 3.11 -11.91
CA SER A 59 -6.05 3.10 -12.40
C SER A 59 -7.02 2.60 -11.31
N ASP A 60 -8.33 2.76 -11.55
CA ASP A 60 -9.36 2.23 -10.64
C ASP A 60 -9.30 0.71 -10.50
N ILE A 61 -8.77 0.03 -11.52
CA ILE A 61 -8.43 -1.38 -11.50
C ILE A 61 -6.91 -1.48 -11.72
N PRO A 62 -6.13 -1.57 -10.63
CA PRO A 62 -4.67 -1.65 -10.72
C PRO A 62 -4.22 -2.92 -11.44
N SER A 63 -3.12 -2.81 -12.18
CA SER A 63 -2.51 -3.91 -12.89
C SER A 63 -1.31 -4.51 -12.13
N TYR A 64 -0.92 -5.74 -12.48
CA TYR A 64 0.30 -6.32 -11.93
C TYR A 64 1.56 -5.50 -12.27
N GLN A 65 1.57 -4.84 -13.44
CA GLN A 65 2.67 -3.97 -13.87
C GLN A 65 2.84 -2.75 -12.95
N ASP A 66 1.75 -2.24 -12.38
CA ASP A 66 1.80 -1.16 -11.39
C ASP A 66 2.58 -1.58 -10.14
N ALA A 67 2.37 -2.81 -9.69
CA ALA A 67 3.12 -3.39 -8.57
C ALA A 67 4.59 -3.62 -8.93
N CYS A 68 4.90 -4.08 -10.15
CA CYS A 68 6.27 -4.21 -10.63
C CYS A 68 7.00 -2.86 -10.61
N GLY A 69 6.37 -1.79 -11.14
CA GLY A 69 6.95 -0.45 -11.16
C GLY A 69 7.20 0.14 -9.76
N LEU A 70 6.32 -0.17 -8.79
CA LEU A 70 6.51 0.21 -7.39
C LEU A 70 7.69 -0.58 -6.78
N PHE A 71 7.73 -1.89 -7.00
CA PHE A 71 8.79 -2.76 -6.50
C PHE A 71 10.17 -2.38 -7.03
N ASP A 72 10.29 -2.10 -8.33
CA ASP A 72 11.55 -1.65 -8.96
C ASP A 72 12.12 -0.40 -8.29
N ASN A 73 11.24 0.51 -7.86
CA ASN A 73 11.68 1.71 -7.16
C ASN A 73 12.16 1.38 -5.73
N ILE A 74 11.44 0.51 -5.02
CA ILE A 74 11.86 0.03 -3.70
C ILE A 74 13.22 -0.63 -3.78
N ARG A 75 13.42 -1.52 -4.74
CA ARG A 75 14.69 -2.21 -5.00
C ARG A 75 15.83 -1.22 -5.21
N LYS A 76 15.65 -0.22 -6.08
CA LYS A 76 16.66 0.82 -6.32
C LYS A 76 17.00 1.63 -5.06
N LEU A 77 16.01 1.92 -4.21
CA LEU A 77 16.25 2.62 -2.94
C LEU A 77 17.03 1.75 -1.96
N MET A 78 16.79 0.43 -1.92
CA MET A 78 17.55 -0.52 -1.10
C MET A 78 18.97 -0.71 -1.61
N GLU A 79 19.17 -0.90 -2.91
CA GLU A 79 20.49 -1.04 -3.56
C GLU A 79 21.36 0.20 -3.33
N ASN A 80 20.77 1.37 -3.31
CA ASN A 80 21.46 2.63 -3.02
C ASN A 80 21.70 2.88 -1.50
N GLY A 81 21.35 1.93 -0.63
CA GLY A 81 21.51 2.04 0.81
C GLY A 81 20.66 3.12 1.48
N LYS A 82 19.65 3.65 0.79
CA LYS A 82 18.78 4.71 1.33
C LYS A 82 17.74 4.20 2.31
N ILE A 83 17.37 2.94 2.21
CA ILE A 83 16.37 2.28 3.07
C ILE A 83 16.86 0.90 3.45
N SER A 84 16.54 0.46 4.68
CA SER A 84 16.85 -0.87 5.22
C SER A 84 15.59 -1.72 5.46
N SER A 85 14.44 -1.09 5.61
CA SER A 85 13.15 -1.75 5.83
C SER A 85 12.05 -1.03 5.08
N VAL A 86 10.96 -1.73 4.79
CA VAL A 86 9.81 -1.17 4.07
C VAL A 86 8.53 -1.48 4.82
N LYS A 87 7.81 -0.41 5.21
CA LYS A 87 6.48 -0.51 5.81
C LYS A 87 5.42 -0.06 4.83
N ILE A 88 4.30 -0.77 4.82
CA ILE A 88 3.13 -0.43 4.01
C ILE A 88 2.00 -0.03 4.94
N ILE A 89 1.46 1.16 4.69
CA ILE A 89 0.24 1.67 5.32
C ILE A 89 -0.85 1.65 4.27
N TYR A 90 -1.86 0.85 4.53
CA TYR A 90 -2.99 0.66 3.61
C TYR A 90 -4.28 0.42 4.40
N SER A 91 -5.41 0.41 3.73
CA SER A 91 -6.69 0.10 4.37
C SER A 91 -7.06 -1.34 4.08
N GLN A 92 -7.05 -2.18 5.11
CA GLN A 92 -7.43 -3.59 5.03
C GLN A 92 -8.95 -3.70 4.85
N TYR A 93 -9.35 -4.40 3.79
CA TYR A 93 -10.74 -4.68 3.52
C TYR A 93 -11.24 -5.84 4.39
N GLN A 94 -12.23 -5.59 5.24
CA GLN A 94 -12.90 -6.62 6.05
C GLN A 94 -14.25 -7.00 5.45
N ASN A 95 -15.05 -5.99 5.12
CA ASN A 95 -16.35 -6.14 4.42
C ASN A 95 -16.74 -4.79 3.80
N MET A 96 -17.88 -4.74 3.10
CA MET A 96 -18.34 -3.53 2.42
C MET A 96 -18.51 -2.31 3.36
N MET A 97 -18.82 -2.54 4.63
CA MET A 97 -19.07 -1.46 5.60
C MET A 97 -17.85 -1.14 6.48
N LYS A 98 -16.85 -2.03 6.52
CA LYS A 98 -15.70 -1.87 7.41
C LYS A 98 -14.39 -2.09 6.69
N GLN A 99 -13.61 -1.02 6.63
CA GLN A 99 -12.23 -1.02 6.22
C GLN A 99 -11.42 -0.39 7.37
N SER A 100 -10.25 -0.94 7.66
CA SER A 100 -9.42 -0.47 8.78
C SER A 100 -8.01 -0.18 8.31
N PRO A 101 -7.44 0.99 8.64
CA PRO A 101 -6.05 1.28 8.33
C PRO A 101 -5.13 0.37 9.13
N VAL A 102 -4.15 -0.22 8.45
CA VAL A 102 -3.13 -1.09 9.03
C VAL A 102 -1.74 -0.71 8.52
N CYS A 103 -0.73 -1.03 9.32
CA CYS A 103 0.67 -0.91 8.96
C CYS A 103 1.31 -2.29 9.04
N GLU A 104 1.86 -2.76 7.94
CA GLU A 104 2.55 -4.05 7.85
C GLU A 104 3.98 -3.84 7.35
N ASP A 105 4.90 -4.67 7.85
CA ASP A 105 6.25 -4.72 7.33
C ASP A 105 6.26 -5.58 6.06
N LEU A 106 6.69 -4.99 4.94
CA LEU A 106 6.83 -5.72 3.68
C LEU A 106 8.11 -6.54 3.66
N PHE A 107 9.16 -5.98 4.23
CA PHE A 107 10.48 -6.55 4.27
C PHE A 107 11.16 -6.16 5.58
N THR A 108 11.34 -7.16 6.43
CA THR A 108 12.29 -7.15 7.53
C THR A 108 13.31 -8.23 7.22
N PRO A 109 14.61 -7.95 7.29
CA PRO A 109 15.62 -9.00 7.16
C PRO A 109 15.59 -9.87 8.43
N ASP A 110 14.58 -10.75 8.55
CA ASP A 110 14.50 -11.70 9.64
C ASP A 110 15.58 -12.76 9.51
N LYS A 111 16.27 -13.00 10.63
CA LYS A 111 17.43 -13.89 10.75
C LYS A 111 17.06 -15.38 10.90
N GLU A 112 15.82 -15.77 10.67
CA GLU A 112 15.40 -17.16 10.82
C GLU A 112 14.96 -17.75 9.48
N SER A 113 15.93 -18.37 8.79
CA SER A 113 15.65 -19.34 7.74
C SER A 113 15.12 -20.62 8.37
N ALA A 114 13.81 -20.89 8.19
CA ALA A 114 13.28 -22.21 8.49
C ALA A 114 14.05 -23.28 7.69
N GLU A 115 14.51 -24.32 8.39
CA GLU A 115 15.10 -25.50 7.77
C GLU A 115 14.00 -26.23 6.96
N CYS A 116 14.00 -26.00 5.64
CA CYS A 116 13.22 -26.79 4.70
C CYS A 116 14.12 -27.81 4.03
N GLU A 117 13.60 -29.05 3.83
CA GLU A 117 14.22 -30.07 3.02
C GLU A 117 14.64 -29.50 1.66
N GLU A 118 15.83 -29.86 1.20
CA GLU A 118 16.43 -29.31 -0.01
C GLU A 118 15.72 -29.83 -1.28
N PRO A 119 14.87 -29.05 -1.95
CA PRO A 119 14.35 -29.42 -3.24
C PRO A 119 15.42 -29.34 -4.33
N LEU A 120 15.26 -30.13 -5.38
CA LEU A 120 16.14 -30.10 -6.56
C LEU A 120 15.92 -28.80 -7.33
N PHE A 121 16.94 -27.93 -7.40
CA PHE A 121 16.93 -26.68 -8.12
C PHE A 121 17.66 -26.78 -9.46
N VAL A 122 17.04 -26.31 -10.54
CA VAL A 122 17.65 -26.14 -11.85
C VAL A 122 17.22 -24.77 -12.37
N PRO A 123 18.13 -23.84 -12.73
CA PRO A 123 19.57 -24.01 -12.92
C PRO A 123 20.42 -23.86 -11.65
N ASP A 124 20.22 -22.84 -10.79
CA ASP A 124 21.04 -22.62 -9.59
C ASP A 124 20.13 -22.19 -8.43
N LYS A 125 20.40 -22.76 -7.22
CA LYS A 125 19.62 -22.56 -6.01
C LYS A 125 19.47 -21.06 -5.67
N GLN A 126 20.54 -20.29 -5.70
CA GLN A 126 20.52 -18.87 -5.35
C GLN A 126 19.70 -18.03 -6.34
N THR A 127 19.83 -18.30 -7.62
CA THR A 127 19.09 -17.61 -8.67
C THR A 127 17.59 -17.91 -8.59
N VAL A 128 17.20 -19.17 -8.34
CA VAL A 128 15.79 -19.55 -8.20
C VAL A 128 15.18 -18.93 -6.93
N ILE A 129 15.89 -18.94 -5.81
CA ILE A 129 15.42 -18.38 -4.55
C ILE A 129 15.24 -16.86 -4.70
N SER A 130 16.20 -16.14 -5.27
CA SER A 130 16.11 -14.68 -5.43
C SER A 130 14.94 -14.27 -6.37
N GLN A 131 14.80 -14.94 -7.51
CA GLN A 131 13.70 -14.66 -8.45
C GLN A 131 12.33 -15.01 -7.86
N THR A 132 12.25 -16.08 -7.08
CA THR A 132 10.99 -16.48 -6.44
C THR A 132 10.61 -15.51 -5.33
N ALA A 133 11.56 -15.10 -4.49
CA ALA A 133 11.35 -14.10 -3.45
C ALA A 133 10.89 -12.76 -4.04
N GLU A 134 11.50 -12.33 -5.14
CA GLU A 134 11.10 -11.10 -5.85
C GLU A 134 9.65 -11.18 -6.34
N LYS A 135 9.25 -12.28 -6.97
CA LYS A 135 7.87 -12.50 -7.44
C LYS A 135 6.86 -12.54 -6.29
N ILE A 136 7.24 -13.14 -5.15
CA ILE A 136 6.40 -13.17 -3.95
C ILE A 136 6.18 -11.75 -3.43
N LEU A 137 7.23 -10.94 -3.31
CA LEU A 137 7.13 -9.56 -2.83
C LEU A 137 6.27 -8.69 -3.76
N ILE A 138 6.42 -8.82 -5.09
CA ILE A 138 5.57 -8.13 -6.06
C ILE A 138 4.11 -8.56 -5.91
N SER A 139 3.85 -9.86 -5.70
CA SER A 139 2.49 -10.38 -5.51
C SER A 139 1.85 -9.87 -4.22
N ILE A 140 2.62 -9.74 -3.14
CA ILE A 140 2.17 -9.13 -1.89
C ILE A 140 1.82 -7.65 -2.11
N LEU A 141 2.68 -6.89 -2.78
CA LEU A 141 2.42 -5.49 -3.14
C LEU A 141 1.15 -5.36 -3.98
N TYR A 142 1.02 -6.19 -5.01
CA TYR A 142 -0.15 -6.20 -5.86
C TYR A 142 -1.44 -6.47 -5.10
N LYS A 143 -1.42 -7.48 -4.19
CA LYS A 143 -2.54 -7.75 -3.30
C LYS A 143 -2.93 -6.52 -2.48
N LYS A 144 -1.97 -5.80 -1.89
CA LYS A 144 -2.24 -4.61 -1.06
C LYS A 144 -2.80 -3.44 -1.89
N ILE A 145 -2.31 -3.27 -3.12
CA ILE A 145 -2.84 -2.26 -4.05
C ILE A 145 -4.29 -2.58 -4.42
N LEU A 146 -4.59 -3.83 -4.75
CA LEU A 146 -5.95 -4.28 -5.07
C LEU A 146 -6.89 -4.16 -3.87
N GLU A 147 -6.43 -4.54 -2.68
CA GLU A 147 -7.21 -4.46 -1.45
C GLU A 147 -7.59 -3.00 -1.11
N THR A 148 -6.65 -2.07 -1.29
CA THR A 148 -6.90 -0.63 -1.13
C THR A 148 -7.90 -0.12 -2.16
N ALA A 149 -7.77 -0.50 -3.43
CA ALA A 149 -8.68 -0.11 -4.49
C ALA A 149 -10.11 -0.64 -4.23
N LEU A 150 -10.23 -1.91 -3.82
CA LEU A 150 -11.49 -2.53 -3.44
C LEU A 150 -12.15 -1.82 -2.25
N GLY A 151 -11.36 -1.53 -1.20
CA GLY A 151 -11.85 -0.82 -0.03
C GLY A 151 -12.36 0.58 -0.36
N ALA A 152 -11.65 1.33 -1.21
CA ALA A 152 -12.08 2.65 -1.66
C ALA A 152 -13.38 2.60 -2.47
N GLN A 153 -13.54 1.60 -3.36
CA GLN A 153 -14.77 1.41 -4.14
C GLN A 153 -15.95 1.01 -3.23
N ALA A 154 -15.74 0.11 -2.28
CA ALA A 154 -16.76 -0.30 -1.31
C ALA A 154 -17.23 0.89 -0.46
N ALA A 155 -16.29 1.70 0.06
CA ALA A 155 -16.60 2.90 0.83
C ALA A 155 -17.39 3.93 -0.03
N THR A 156 -17.04 4.07 -1.32
CA THR A 156 -17.77 4.95 -2.25
C THR A 156 -19.21 4.46 -2.46
N LEU A 157 -19.41 3.16 -2.70
CA LEU A 157 -20.74 2.58 -2.88
C LEU A 157 -21.61 2.78 -1.63
N THR A 158 -21.04 2.52 -0.44
CA THR A 158 -21.76 2.70 0.83
C THR A 158 -22.15 4.17 1.05
N THR A 159 -21.24 5.09 0.77
CA THR A 159 -21.50 6.53 0.91
C THR A 159 -22.56 7.02 -0.07
N MET A 160 -22.51 6.58 -1.33
CA MET A 160 -23.49 6.93 -2.35
C MET A 160 -24.88 6.36 -2.02
N ARG A 161 -24.94 5.12 -1.50
CA ARG A 161 -26.20 4.50 -1.05
C ARG A 161 -26.82 5.29 0.09
N SER A 162 -26.05 5.64 1.11
CA SER A 162 -26.53 6.46 2.22
C SER A 162 -27.02 7.83 1.76
N ALA A 163 -26.33 8.47 0.83
CA ALA A 163 -26.77 9.75 0.25
C ALA A 163 -28.08 9.62 -0.52
N TYR A 164 -28.25 8.52 -1.28
CA TYR A 164 -29.49 8.23 -1.99
C TYR A 164 -30.67 8.02 -1.03
N ASP A 165 -30.47 7.18 -0.01
CA ASP A 165 -31.50 6.89 0.99
C ASP A 165 -31.94 8.17 1.70
N THR A 166 -30.98 9.03 2.10
CA THR A 166 -31.27 10.34 2.68
C THR A 166 -32.04 11.25 1.72
N ALA A 167 -31.69 11.28 0.43
CA ALA A 167 -32.43 12.09 -0.56
C ALA A 167 -33.89 11.61 -0.73
N CYS A 168 -34.12 10.30 -0.67
CA CYS A 168 -35.47 9.73 -0.74
C CYS A 168 -36.31 10.05 0.50
N GLU A 169 -35.70 10.22 1.68
CA GLU A 169 -36.41 10.60 2.91
C GLU A 169 -36.89 12.06 2.90
N TYR A 170 -36.21 12.92 2.12
CA TYR A 170 -36.56 14.36 1.98
C TYR A 170 -37.46 14.66 0.78
N SER A 171 -37.82 13.67 -0.03
CA SER A 171 -38.75 13.80 -1.16
C SER A 171 -40.18 13.44 -0.80
#